data_537c191ef564d1ea1cbf4ca00d335979
#
_entry.id   537c191ef564d1ea1cbf4ca00d335979
#
_cell.length_a   1.000
_cell.length_b   1.000
_cell.length_c   1.000
_cell.angle_alpha   90.00
_cell.angle_beta   90.00
_cell.angle_gamma   90.00
#
_symmetry.space_group_name_H-M   'P 1'
#
loop_
_entity.id
_entity.type
_entity.pdbx_description
1 polymer ?
#
loop_
_entity_poly.entity_id
_entity_poly.type
_entity_poly.pdbx_seq_one_letter_code
_entity_poly.pdbx_strand_id
1 'polypeptide(L)'
;MKGVGHMRVSLHGGRKGRAKHNDHEFISDHINEDDSQYNIYYYGVLDATSCYDAERKIFKKLYSEFCEKQNEKYKKKGQYSRIRTTDDYIENTMYSAREEILQIGDINYSADRITLRECALEYSAWKMERFGNNCKPISMALHMDESTPHVHERTTWFYHDADGVKCPGLDKALQEAGIDLPDPTKPRSKTNNRVMTYTSLCREKWQEICRSHGYDIETTPKPSKTPHMEPKQYRDYMNALNDLERRETDLNAREQRLNEQAEQLAVKEIQLREKEKELTERMKRIRLTEKQTANANRITAKAEEQQTRHTNRNLPDIRW
;
A
#
# COMPACT_ATOMS: atom_id res chain seq x y z
N MET A 1 4.67 -19.60 2.49
CA MET A 1 3.73 -18.79 1.68
C MET A 1 3.41 -17.57 2.51
N LYS A 2 3.90 -16.38 2.14
CA LYS A 2 3.47 -15.13 2.79
C LYS A 2 1.99 -14.95 2.43
N GLY A 3 1.12 -14.77 3.41
CA GLY A 3 -0.29 -14.53 3.18
C GLY A 3 -0.46 -13.36 2.21
N VAL A 4 -1.19 -13.59 1.13
CA VAL A 4 -1.57 -12.53 0.18
C VAL A 4 -2.53 -11.64 0.95
N GLY A 5 -2.02 -10.53 1.49
CA GLY A 5 -2.86 -9.53 2.13
C GLY A 5 -3.89 -8.99 1.13
N HIS A 6 -5.06 -8.61 1.61
CA HIS A 6 -6.07 -7.93 0.78
C HIS A 6 -5.44 -6.73 0.08
N MET A 7 -5.42 -6.74 -1.25
CA MET A 7 -4.89 -5.64 -2.05
C MET A 7 -6.01 -4.68 -2.44
N ARG A 8 -5.66 -3.42 -2.55
CA ARG A 8 -6.54 -2.42 -3.13
C ARG A 8 -6.13 -2.14 -4.55
N VAL A 9 -7.11 -1.98 -5.41
CA VAL A 9 -6.88 -1.51 -6.78
C VAL A 9 -7.51 -0.14 -6.94
N SER A 10 -6.84 0.71 -7.69
CA SER A 10 -7.38 2.00 -8.06
C SER A 10 -7.54 2.12 -9.56
N LEU A 11 -8.62 2.77 -9.96
CA LEU A 11 -8.86 3.26 -11.30
C LEU A 11 -9.37 4.69 -11.16
N HIS A 12 -8.52 5.64 -11.52
CA HIS A 12 -8.84 7.05 -11.55
C HIS A 12 -8.88 7.53 -12.98
N GLY A 13 -9.91 8.27 -13.37
CA GLY A 13 -10.05 8.78 -14.72
C GLY A 13 -10.35 10.26 -14.76
N GLY A 14 -9.75 10.97 -15.71
CA GLY A 14 -9.93 12.42 -15.87
C GLY A 14 -9.49 12.93 -17.23
N ARG A 15 -9.64 14.25 -17.44
CA ARG A 15 -9.17 14.98 -18.63
C ARG A 15 -8.05 15.96 -18.32
N LYS A 16 -7.54 15.97 -17.10
CA LYS A 16 -6.48 16.90 -16.67
C LYS A 16 -5.08 16.36 -16.93
N GLY A 17 -4.93 15.06 -17.18
CA GLY A 17 -3.65 14.44 -17.53
C GLY A 17 -3.11 14.99 -18.84
N ARG A 18 -1.81 15.22 -18.91
CA ARG A 18 -1.11 15.69 -20.11
C ARG A 18 -0.20 14.59 -20.64
N ALA A 19 -0.23 14.33 -21.96
CA ALA A 19 0.67 13.34 -22.56
C ALA A 19 2.14 13.61 -22.26
N LYS A 20 2.55 14.87 -22.18
CA LYS A 20 3.92 15.30 -21.82
C LYS A 20 4.34 14.88 -20.42
N HIS A 21 3.42 14.76 -19.47
CA HIS A 21 3.70 14.19 -18.15
C HIS A 21 4.05 12.70 -18.27
N ASN A 22 3.31 11.97 -19.10
CA ASN A 22 3.54 10.55 -19.31
C ASN A 22 4.86 10.28 -20.08
N ASP A 23 5.37 11.28 -20.82
CA ASP A 23 6.66 11.24 -21.50
C ASP A 23 7.83 11.65 -20.58
N HIS A 24 7.57 11.97 -19.30
CA HIS A 24 8.56 12.49 -18.34
C HIS A 24 9.29 13.76 -18.84
N GLU A 25 8.63 14.60 -19.66
CA GLU A 25 9.20 15.89 -20.03
C GLU A 25 9.41 16.83 -18.80
N PHE A 26 8.78 16.50 -17.68
CA PHE A 26 8.92 17.19 -16.40
C PHE A 26 9.38 16.19 -15.35
N ILE A 27 10.64 16.26 -14.96
CA ILE A 27 11.19 15.47 -13.84
C ILE A 27 10.61 16.05 -12.55
N SER A 28 9.93 15.22 -11.78
CA SER A 28 9.50 15.59 -10.43
C SER A 28 10.32 14.85 -9.38
N ASP A 29 10.49 15.45 -8.20
CA ASP A 29 11.34 14.97 -7.09
C ASP A 29 11.02 13.54 -6.59
N HIS A 30 10.01 12.87 -7.16
CA HIS A 30 9.56 11.54 -6.75
C HIS A 30 9.92 10.43 -7.76
N ILE A 31 10.64 10.76 -8.82
CA ILE A 31 11.11 9.80 -9.82
C ILE A 31 12.43 9.21 -9.34
N ASN A 32 12.53 7.90 -9.34
CA ASN A 32 13.79 7.19 -9.17
C ASN A 32 14.43 6.95 -10.54
N GLU A 33 15.44 7.72 -10.87
CA GLU A 33 16.13 7.66 -12.18
C GLU A 33 16.69 6.26 -12.49
N ASP A 34 17.13 5.52 -11.47
CA ASP A 34 17.65 4.15 -11.64
C ASP A 34 16.57 3.16 -12.12
N ASP A 35 15.31 3.42 -11.78
CA ASP A 35 14.17 2.58 -12.17
C ASP A 35 13.52 3.02 -13.50
N SER A 36 13.84 4.21 -14.04
CA SER A 36 13.27 4.74 -15.29
C SER A 36 13.52 3.83 -16.50
N GLN A 37 14.60 3.04 -16.47
CA GLN A 37 14.90 2.02 -17.49
C GLN A 37 13.81 0.93 -17.58
N TYR A 38 12.96 0.81 -16.60
CA TYR A 38 11.86 -0.19 -16.57
C TYR A 38 10.53 0.38 -17.03
N ASN A 39 10.44 1.66 -17.34
CA ASN A 39 9.24 2.27 -17.91
C ASN A 39 8.98 1.70 -19.30
N ILE A 40 7.71 1.44 -19.61
CA ILE A 40 7.29 0.83 -20.89
C ILE A 40 6.22 1.72 -21.51
N TYR A 41 6.37 1.98 -22.81
CA TYR A 41 5.48 2.81 -23.57
C TYR A 41 4.87 2.06 -24.75
N TYR A 42 3.55 2.17 -24.91
CA TYR A 42 2.81 1.67 -26.05
C TYR A 42 2.09 2.83 -26.71
N TYR A 43 2.15 2.90 -28.01
CA TYR A 43 1.53 3.96 -28.81
C TYR A 43 0.46 3.41 -29.74
N GLY A 44 -0.68 4.10 -29.84
CA GLY A 44 -1.79 3.72 -30.71
C GLY A 44 -1.52 3.91 -32.21
N VAL A 45 -0.32 4.40 -32.57
CA VAL A 45 0.22 4.50 -33.94
C VAL A 45 1.68 4.06 -33.94
N LEU A 46 2.07 3.32 -34.99
CA LEU A 46 3.36 2.63 -35.05
C LEU A 46 4.58 3.56 -35.14
N ASP A 47 4.41 4.75 -35.73
CA ASP A 47 5.48 5.72 -35.99
C ASP A 47 5.57 6.82 -34.94
N ALA A 48 4.86 6.69 -33.81
CA ALA A 48 4.94 7.64 -32.72
C ALA A 48 6.26 7.48 -31.95
N THR A 49 6.83 8.62 -31.54
CA THR A 49 8.07 8.70 -30.78
C THR A 49 7.85 9.06 -29.30
N SER A 50 6.63 9.51 -28.95
CA SER A 50 6.22 9.84 -27.59
C SER A 50 4.70 9.74 -27.44
N CYS A 51 4.20 9.78 -26.18
CA CYS A 51 2.77 9.83 -25.90
C CYS A 51 2.12 11.08 -26.53
N TYR A 52 2.81 12.22 -26.47
CA TYR A 52 2.32 13.46 -27.06
C TYR A 52 2.31 13.41 -28.59
N ASP A 53 3.33 12.84 -29.23
CA ASP A 53 3.37 12.64 -30.68
C ASP A 53 2.26 11.68 -31.14
N ALA A 54 2.01 10.61 -30.40
CA ALA A 54 0.89 9.69 -30.66
C ALA A 54 -0.46 10.41 -30.60
N GLU A 55 -0.65 11.28 -29.60
CA GLU A 55 -1.90 12.04 -29.44
C GLU A 55 -2.11 12.98 -30.62
N ARG A 56 -1.11 13.74 -31.04
CA ARG A 56 -1.19 14.62 -32.22
C ARG A 56 -1.54 13.86 -33.49
N LYS A 57 -0.87 12.75 -33.76
CA LYS A 57 -1.10 11.92 -34.95
C LYS A 57 -2.52 11.35 -34.98
N ILE A 58 -2.99 10.83 -33.84
CA ILE A 58 -4.32 10.25 -33.71
C ILE A 58 -5.41 11.33 -33.86
N PHE A 59 -5.25 12.48 -33.20
CA PHE A 59 -6.19 13.58 -33.31
C PHE A 59 -6.29 14.11 -34.76
N LYS A 60 -5.17 14.27 -35.42
CA LYS A 60 -5.13 14.65 -36.83
C LYS A 60 -5.85 13.62 -37.68
N LYS A 61 -5.58 12.34 -37.52
CA LYS A 61 -6.21 11.26 -38.27
C LYS A 61 -7.72 11.17 -38.08
N LEU A 62 -8.19 11.34 -36.83
CA LEU A 62 -9.61 11.13 -36.51
C LEU A 62 -10.46 12.37 -36.69
N TYR A 63 -9.91 13.59 -36.51
CA TYR A 63 -10.70 14.80 -36.35
C TYR A 63 -10.43 15.88 -37.39
N SER A 64 -9.56 15.66 -38.40
CA SER A 64 -9.32 16.66 -39.46
C SER A 64 -10.62 17.06 -40.16
N GLU A 65 -11.43 16.10 -40.59
CA GLU A 65 -12.69 16.35 -41.25
C GLU A 65 -13.70 17.12 -40.39
N PHE A 66 -13.82 16.73 -39.12
CA PHE A 66 -14.66 17.47 -38.17
C PHE A 66 -14.15 18.91 -37.99
N CYS A 67 -12.82 19.07 -37.83
CA CYS A 67 -12.19 20.38 -37.68
C CYS A 67 -12.47 21.28 -38.88
N GLU A 68 -12.30 20.78 -40.08
CA GLU A 68 -12.57 21.49 -41.33
C GLU A 68 -14.02 21.91 -41.42
N LYS A 69 -14.97 20.99 -41.21
CA LYS A 69 -16.41 21.28 -41.20
C LYS A 69 -16.78 22.37 -40.17
N GLN A 70 -16.20 22.34 -38.99
CA GLN A 70 -16.44 23.38 -37.98
C GLN A 70 -15.83 24.73 -38.36
N ASN A 71 -14.62 24.73 -38.90
CA ASN A 71 -13.94 25.96 -39.37
C ASN A 71 -14.69 26.62 -40.52
N GLU A 72 -15.22 25.87 -41.44
CA GLU A 72 -16.05 26.41 -42.51
C GLU A 72 -17.34 27.05 -41.98
N LYS A 73 -18.03 26.42 -41.02
CA LYS A 73 -19.18 27.02 -40.33
C LYS A 73 -18.84 28.35 -39.68
N TYR A 74 -17.66 28.44 -39.03
CA TYR A 74 -17.19 29.67 -38.40
C TYR A 74 -16.85 30.75 -39.44
N LYS A 75 -16.19 30.40 -40.58
CA LYS A 75 -15.89 31.31 -41.66
C LYS A 75 -17.17 31.90 -42.27
N LYS A 76 -18.17 31.04 -42.57
CA LYS A 76 -19.50 31.48 -43.10
C LYS A 76 -20.21 32.45 -42.14
N LYS A 77 -19.95 32.35 -40.83
CA LYS A 77 -20.53 33.27 -39.82
C LYS A 77 -19.63 34.45 -39.45
N GLY A 78 -18.50 34.66 -40.12
CA GLY A 78 -17.51 35.70 -39.80
C GLY A 78 -16.82 35.52 -38.47
N GLN A 79 -16.85 34.29 -37.85
CA GLN A 79 -16.31 34.02 -36.54
C GLN A 79 -14.88 33.48 -36.62
N TYR A 80 -13.97 34.20 -37.23
CA TYR A 80 -12.59 33.78 -37.52
C TYR A 80 -11.78 33.45 -36.25
N SER A 81 -12.04 34.12 -35.12
CA SER A 81 -11.40 33.83 -33.84
C SER A 81 -11.70 32.43 -33.25
N ARG A 82 -12.70 31.75 -33.78
CA ARG A 82 -13.10 30.38 -33.43
C ARG A 82 -12.50 29.29 -34.29
N ILE A 83 -11.74 29.63 -35.30
CA ILE A 83 -11.02 28.67 -36.14
C ILE A 83 -9.99 27.95 -35.30
N ARG A 84 -9.92 26.63 -35.42
CA ARG A 84 -9.05 25.76 -34.65
C ARG A 84 -8.32 24.79 -35.56
N THR A 85 -7.20 24.28 -35.05
CA THR A 85 -6.48 23.10 -35.57
C THR A 85 -6.85 21.87 -34.77
N THR A 86 -6.45 20.69 -35.20
CA THR A 86 -6.59 19.48 -34.40
C THR A 86 -5.73 19.51 -33.14
N ASP A 87 -4.60 20.22 -33.13
CA ASP A 87 -3.73 20.40 -31.96
C ASP A 87 -4.44 21.26 -30.88
N ASP A 88 -5.24 22.26 -31.29
CA ASP A 88 -6.06 23.04 -30.35
C ASP A 88 -7.11 22.19 -29.61
N TYR A 89 -7.51 21.05 -30.17
CA TYR A 89 -8.43 20.11 -29.50
C TYR A 89 -7.74 19.31 -28.41
N ILE A 90 -6.45 19.04 -28.51
CA ILE A 90 -5.66 18.37 -27.49
C ILE A 90 -5.64 19.21 -26.19
N GLU A 91 -5.42 20.50 -26.35
CA GLU A 91 -5.36 21.42 -25.21
C GLU A 91 -6.77 21.84 -24.68
N ASN A 92 -7.82 21.51 -25.40
CA ASN A 92 -9.18 21.86 -25.01
C ASN A 92 -9.80 20.81 -24.10
N THR A 93 -10.11 21.16 -22.86
CA THR A 93 -10.69 20.26 -21.84
C THR A 93 -11.98 19.54 -22.29
N MET A 94 -12.71 20.08 -23.27
CA MET A 94 -13.92 19.44 -23.81
C MET A 94 -13.60 18.28 -24.76
N TYR A 95 -12.52 18.39 -25.52
CA TYR A 95 -12.15 17.46 -26.60
C TYR A 95 -10.90 16.64 -26.28
N SER A 96 -10.12 17.06 -25.30
CA SER A 96 -8.87 16.41 -24.91
C SER A 96 -9.08 14.92 -24.56
N ALA A 97 -8.03 14.17 -24.69
CA ALA A 97 -8.01 12.77 -24.31
C ALA A 97 -8.45 12.56 -22.85
N ARG A 98 -9.06 11.41 -22.60
CA ARG A 98 -9.30 10.91 -21.26
C ARG A 98 -8.10 10.06 -20.85
N GLU A 99 -7.58 10.31 -19.69
CA GLU A 99 -6.57 9.49 -19.05
C GLU A 99 -7.20 8.65 -17.94
N GLU A 100 -6.77 7.42 -17.83
CA GLU A 100 -7.10 6.52 -16.74
C GLU A 100 -5.80 6.01 -16.13
N ILE A 101 -5.70 6.09 -14.81
CA ILE A 101 -4.57 5.60 -14.04
C ILE A 101 -4.99 4.29 -13.40
N LEU A 102 -4.28 3.22 -13.74
CA LEU A 102 -4.50 1.85 -13.26
C LEU A 102 -3.38 1.48 -12.29
N GLN A 103 -3.74 1.03 -11.09
CA GLN A 103 -2.79 0.67 -10.06
C GLN A 103 -3.30 -0.54 -9.29
N ILE A 104 -2.37 -1.44 -8.90
CA ILE A 104 -2.63 -2.60 -8.05
C ILE A 104 -1.75 -2.46 -6.81
N GLY A 105 -2.39 -2.28 -5.65
CA GLY A 105 -1.70 -2.04 -4.38
C GLY A 105 -1.49 -0.56 -4.05
N ASP A 106 -0.57 -0.33 -3.15
CA ASP A 106 -0.18 1.00 -2.67
C ASP A 106 1.33 1.08 -2.42
N ILE A 107 1.80 2.13 -1.74
CA ILE A 107 3.23 2.35 -1.46
C ILE A 107 3.86 1.24 -0.61
N ASN A 108 3.09 0.50 0.19
CA ASN A 108 3.59 -0.55 1.07
C ASN A 108 3.66 -1.90 0.38
N TYR A 109 2.70 -2.16 -0.50
CA TYR A 109 2.61 -3.41 -1.24
C TYR A 109 1.93 -3.18 -2.58
N SER A 110 2.65 -3.37 -3.67
CA SER A 110 2.17 -3.24 -5.03
C SER A 110 2.38 -4.54 -5.82
N ALA A 111 1.63 -4.71 -6.92
CA ALA A 111 1.87 -5.78 -7.86
C ALA A 111 3.27 -5.68 -8.48
N ASP A 112 3.83 -6.82 -8.84
CA ASP A 112 5.03 -6.86 -9.66
C ASP A 112 4.78 -6.28 -11.07
N ARG A 113 5.85 -5.84 -11.72
CA ARG A 113 5.81 -5.13 -13.00
C ARG A 113 5.19 -5.96 -14.12
N ILE A 114 5.45 -7.26 -14.13
CA ILE A 114 4.97 -8.16 -15.19
C ILE A 114 3.46 -8.32 -15.07
N THR A 115 2.97 -8.65 -13.89
CA THR A 115 1.54 -8.84 -13.64
C THR A 115 0.75 -7.56 -13.82
N LEU A 116 1.26 -6.39 -13.36
CA LEU A 116 0.61 -5.10 -13.60
C LEU A 116 0.48 -4.82 -15.10
N ARG A 117 1.54 -5.08 -15.88
CA ARG A 117 1.53 -4.93 -17.33
C ARG A 117 0.49 -5.84 -18.00
N GLU A 118 0.46 -7.11 -17.63
CA GLU A 118 -0.48 -8.09 -18.18
C GLU A 118 -1.93 -7.68 -17.89
N CYS A 119 -2.25 -7.33 -16.65
CA CYS A 119 -3.57 -6.82 -16.27
C CYS A 119 -3.96 -5.56 -17.07
N ALA A 120 -3.03 -4.62 -17.26
CA ALA A 120 -3.30 -3.39 -18.01
C ALA A 120 -3.53 -3.65 -19.49
N LEU A 121 -2.78 -4.55 -20.11
CA LEU A 121 -2.98 -4.96 -21.51
C LEU A 121 -4.33 -5.67 -21.71
N GLU A 122 -4.71 -6.56 -20.79
CA GLU A 122 -6.02 -7.23 -20.81
C GLU A 122 -7.17 -6.22 -20.65
N TYR A 123 -7.03 -5.26 -19.73
CA TYR A 123 -8.00 -4.20 -19.53
C TYR A 123 -8.15 -3.33 -20.80
N SER A 124 -7.04 -2.94 -21.43
CA SER A 124 -7.06 -2.17 -22.67
C SER A 124 -7.70 -2.94 -23.81
N ALA A 125 -7.40 -4.25 -23.94
CA ALA A 125 -8.02 -5.13 -24.95
C ALA A 125 -9.54 -5.22 -24.75
N TRP A 126 -10.00 -5.46 -23.52
CA TRP A 126 -11.44 -5.45 -23.21
C TRP A 126 -12.09 -4.11 -23.54
N LYS A 127 -11.44 -2.99 -23.23
CA LYS A 127 -11.96 -1.66 -23.56
C LYS A 127 -12.11 -1.46 -25.07
N MET A 128 -11.14 -1.93 -25.85
CA MET A 128 -11.20 -1.83 -27.31
C MET A 128 -12.25 -2.76 -27.91
N GLU A 129 -12.42 -3.96 -27.38
CA GLU A 129 -13.50 -4.86 -27.78
C GLU A 129 -14.88 -4.24 -27.50
N ARG A 130 -15.07 -3.67 -26.33
CA ARG A 130 -16.35 -3.13 -25.86
C ARG A 130 -16.71 -1.77 -26.49
N PHE A 131 -15.70 -0.90 -26.73
CA PHE A 131 -15.88 0.50 -27.08
C PHE A 131 -15.14 0.95 -28.36
N GLY A 132 -14.48 0.04 -29.07
CA GLY A 132 -13.60 0.39 -30.20
C GLY A 132 -14.27 1.16 -31.35
N ASN A 133 -15.59 1.10 -31.44
CA ASN A 133 -16.36 1.91 -32.40
C ASN A 133 -16.45 3.40 -32.02
N ASN A 134 -16.25 3.73 -30.73
CA ASN A 134 -16.41 5.07 -30.15
C ASN A 134 -15.17 5.51 -29.35
N CYS A 135 -14.16 4.64 -29.22
CA CYS A 135 -12.95 4.88 -28.45
C CYS A 135 -11.72 4.46 -29.26
N LYS A 136 -10.64 5.24 -29.16
CA LYS A 136 -9.34 4.91 -29.76
C LYS A 136 -8.24 5.05 -28.71
N PRO A 137 -7.38 4.02 -28.50
CA PRO A 137 -6.20 4.15 -27.63
C PRO A 137 -5.21 5.12 -28.28
N ILE A 138 -4.61 5.96 -27.45
CA ILE A 138 -3.58 6.92 -27.84
C ILE A 138 -2.22 6.41 -27.40
N SER A 139 -2.08 6.17 -26.10
CA SER A 139 -0.86 5.67 -25.51
C SER A 139 -1.17 4.97 -24.18
N MET A 140 -0.25 4.08 -23.80
CA MET A 140 -0.18 3.51 -22.47
C MET A 140 1.25 3.66 -22.00
N ALA A 141 1.46 4.32 -20.87
CA ALA A 141 2.75 4.49 -20.20
C ALA A 141 2.72 3.76 -18.85
N LEU A 142 3.65 2.84 -18.67
CA LEU A 142 3.85 2.12 -17.42
C LEU A 142 5.00 2.79 -16.69
N HIS A 143 4.69 3.49 -15.60
CA HIS A 143 5.67 4.13 -14.74
C HIS A 143 6.08 3.18 -13.62
N MET A 144 7.34 2.74 -13.66
CA MET A 144 7.95 1.82 -12.71
C MET A 144 8.94 2.52 -11.79
N ASP A 145 9.20 3.77 -12.01
CA ASP A 145 10.17 4.64 -11.35
C ASP A 145 9.54 5.58 -10.29
N GLU A 146 8.25 5.46 -10.09
CA GLU A 146 7.56 6.18 -9.02
C GLU A 146 7.34 5.29 -7.79
N SER A 147 6.97 5.90 -6.65
CA SER A 147 6.81 5.20 -5.36
C SER A 147 5.85 4.00 -5.41
N THR A 148 4.92 3.99 -6.34
CA THR A 148 4.02 2.85 -6.59
C THR A 148 3.89 2.66 -8.09
N PRO A 149 4.24 1.50 -8.65
CA PRO A 149 4.05 1.20 -10.06
C PRO A 149 2.61 1.40 -10.50
N HIS A 150 2.41 2.10 -11.60
CA HIS A 150 1.08 2.38 -12.15
C HIS A 150 1.12 2.59 -13.66
N VAL A 151 -0.04 2.59 -14.27
CA VAL A 151 -0.22 2.70 -15.71
C VAL A 151 -1.10 3.89 -16.05
N HIS A 152 -0.62 4.77 -16.93
CA HIS A 152 -1.40 5.81 -17.56
C HIS A 152 -1.92 5.33 -18.90
N GLU A 153 -3.20 5.09 -19.03
CA GLU A 153 -3.83 4.77 -20.29
C GLU A 153 -4.58 5.99 -20.84
N ARG A 154 -4.18 6.49 -22.01
CA ARG A 154 -4.82 7.62 -22.66
C ARG A 154 -5.67 7.16 -23.84
N THR A 155 -6.91 7.63 -23.90
CA THR A 155 -7.87 7.31 -24.96
C THR A 155 -8.58 8.56 -25.44
N THR A 156 -8.96 8.59 -26.73
CA THR A 156 -9.87 9.60 -27.26
C THR A 156 -11.21 8.98 -27.59
N TRP A 157 -12.28 9.75 -27.39
CA TRP A 157 -13.66 9.31 -27.51
C TRP A 157 -14.40 10.15 -28.55
N PHE A 158 -15.11 9.48 -29.45
CA PHE A 158 -15.83 10.10 -30.54
C PHE A 158 -17.21 9.45 -30.79
N TYR A 159 -18.11 10.24 -31.27
CA TYR A 159 -19.40 9.82 -31.77
C TYR A 159 -19.45 10.15 -33.27
N HIS A 160 -20.40 9.60 -34.00
CA HIS A 160 -20.61 9.86 -35.41
C HIS A 160 -21.74 10.89 -35.58
N ASP A 161 -21.54 11.91 -36.45
CA ASP A 161 -22.63 12.79 -36.85
C ASP A 161 -23.50 12.12 -37.92
N ALA A 162 -24.53 12.83 -38.43
CA ALA A 162 -25.45 12.30 -39.44
C ALA A 162 -24.76 11.92 -40.76
N ASP A 163 -23.60 12.49 -41.05
CA ASP A 163 -22.78 12.20 -42.22
C ASP A 163 -21.73 11.11 -41.95
N GLY A 164 -21.69 10.53 -40.75
CA GLY A 164 -20.72 9.51 -40.34
C GLY A 164 -19.36 10.07 -39.93
N VAL A 165 -19.23 11.40 -39.80
CA VAL A 165 -17.99 12.04 -39.41
C VAL A 165 -17.70 11.84 -37.90
N LYS A 166 -16.48 11.45 -37.56
CA LYS A 166 -16.05 11.28 -36.19
C LYS A 166 -15.90 12.61 -35.48
N CYS A 167 -16.76 12.85 -34.50
CA CYS A 167 -16.81 14.07 -33.71
C CYS A 167 -16.29 13.81 -32.27
N PRO A 168 -15.32 14.57 -31.76
CA PRO A 168 -14.82 14.37 -30.41
C PRO A 168 -15.89 14.70 -29.37
N GLY A 169 -16.08 13.80 -28.37
CA GLY A 169 -17.08 14.06 -27.32
C GLY A 169 -17.44 12.83 -26.50
N LEU A 170 -16.99 12.77 -25.26
CA LEU A 170 -17.13 11.60 -24.38
C LEU A 170 -18.60 11.23 -24.10
N ASP A 171 -19.46 12.18 -23.73
CA ASP A 171 -20.83 11.86 -23.32
C ASP A 171 -21.66 11.27 -24.46
N LYS A 172 -21.54 11.86 -25.68
CA LYS A 172 -22.21 11.34 -26.89
C LYS A 172 -21.61 10.00 -27.34
N ALA A 173 -20.29 9.84 -27.23
CA ALA A 173 -19.62 8.58 -27.55
C ALA A 173 -20.12 7.46 -26.62
N LEU A 174 -20.23 7.73 -25.32
CA LEU A 174 -20.77 6.77 -24.35
C LEU A 174 -22.24 6.46 -24.62
N GLN A 175 -23.04 7.46 -25.03
CA GLN A 175 -24.43 7.25 -25.40
C GLN A 175 -24.54 6.33 -26.63
N GLU A 176 -23.75 6.58 -27.66
CA GLU A 176 -23.72 5.78 -28.88
C GLU A 176 -23.23 4.35 -28.61
N ALA A 177 -22.30 4.20 -27.66
CA ALA A 177 -21.82 2.91 -27.17
C ALA A 177 -22.79 2.17 -26.22
N GLY A 178 -24.01 2.70 -25.99
CA GLY A 178 -25.05 2.08 -25.18
C GLY A 178 -24.83 2.20 -23.67
N ILE A 179 -24.14 3.24 -23.22
CA ILE A 179 -23.98 3.55 -21.80
C ILE A 179 -25.07 4.53 -21.38
N ASP A 180 -25.94 4.12 -20.47
CA ASP A 180 -27.02 4.94 -19.95
C ASP A 180 -26.61 5.77 -18.72
N LEU A 181 -27.49 6.70 -18.33
CA LEU A 181 -27.37 7.41 -17.07
C LEU A 181 -27.56 6.43 -15.90
N PRO A 182 -26.95 6.65 -14.73
CA PRO A 182 -27.22 5.86 -13.52
C PRO A 182 -28.70 5.78 -13.19
N ASP A 183 -29.44 6.88 -13.39
CA ASP A 183 -30.89 6.93 -13.28
C ASP A 183 -31.48 7.52 -14.58
N PRO A 184 -31.92 6.65 -15.52
CA PRO A 184 -32.47 7.10 -16.81
C PRO A 184 -33.77 7.93 -16.68
N THR A 185 -34.45 7.86 -15.55
CA THR A 185 -35.70 8.61 -15.30
C THR A 185 -35.45 10.07 -14.96
N LYS A 186 -34.20 10.43 -14.61
CA LYS A 186 -33.81 11.78 -14.24
C LYS A 186 -32.95 12.46 -15.31
N PRO A 187 -33.01 13.78 -15.41
CA PRO A 187 -32.15 14.50 -16.34
C PRO A 187 -30.68 14.36 -15.96
N ARG A 188 -29.81 14.52 -16.97
CA ARG A 188 -28.36 14.56 -16.78
C ARG A 188 -27.95 15.67 -15.80
N SER A 189 -27.09 15.34 -14.85
CA SER A 189 -26.54 16.24 -13.84
C SER A 189 -25.11 15.88 -13.46
N LYS A 190 -24.50 16.60 -12.49
CA LYS A 190 -23.20 16.24 -11.93
C LYS A 190 -23.19 14.86 -11.27
N THR A 191 -24.32 14.46 -10.68
CA THR A 191 -24.52 13.19 -9.96
C THR A 191 -25.31 12.15 -10.76
N ASN A 192 -25.68 12.45 -12.01
CA ASN A 192 -26.38 11.55 -12.89
C ASN A 192 -25.89 11.76 -14.34
N ASN A 193 -24.78 11.10 -14.69
CA ASN A 193 -24.18 11.23 -16.02
C ASN A 193 -23.52 9.92 -16.46
N ARG A 194 -23.36 9.73 -17.76
CA ARG A 194 -22.84 8.50 -18.38
C ARG A 194 -21.41 8.18 -17.95
N VAL A 195 -20.60 9.19 -17.60
CA VAL A 195 -19.24 8.98 -17.12
C VAL A 195 -19.23 8.23 -15.78
N MET A 196 -20.25 8.42 -14.95
CA MET A 196 -20.39 7.67 -13.69
C MET A 196 -20.62 6.19 -13.95
N THR A 197 -21.60 5.86 -14.82
CA THR A 197 -21.88 4.47 -15.23
C THR A 197 -20.65 3.83 -15.87
N TYR A 198 -20.01 4.52 -16.81
CA TYR A 198 -18.78 4.07 -17.45
C TYR A 198 -17.67 3.81 -16.44
N THR A 199 -17.44 4.74 -15.50
CA THR A 199 -16.38 4.60 -14.51
C THR A 199 -16.63 3.42 -13.55
N SER A 200 -17.91 3.16 -13.19
CA SER A 200 -18.27 1.98 -12.39
C SER A 200 -17.94 0.70 -13.15
N LEU A 201 -18.40 0.60 -14.39
CA LEU A 201 -18.14 -0.54 -15.27
C LEU A 201 -16.62 -0.81 -15.43
N CYS A 202 -15.83 0.24 -15.64
CA CYS A 202 -14.38 0.13 -15.76
C CYS A 202 -13.73 -0.37 -14.46
N ARG A 203 -14.17 0.12 -13.30
CA ARG A 203 -13.66 -0.34 -11.99
C ARG A 203 -14.00 -1.80 -11.74
N GLU A 204 -15.21 -2.20 -12.01
CA GLU A 204 -15.65 -3.60 -11.87
C GLU A 204 -14.79 -4.52 -12.75
N LYS A 205 -14.58 -4.14 -14.02
CA LYS A 205 -13.73 -4.92 -14.92
C LYS A 205 -12.27 -4.95 -14.51
N TRP A 206 -11.73 -3.83 -14.05
CA TRP A 206 -10.36 -3.77 -13.51
C TRP A 206 -10.18 -4.71 -12.31
N GLN A 207 -11.13 -4.69 -11.36
CA GLN A 207 -11.12 -5.61 -10.21
C GLN A 207 -11.26 -7.08 -10.64
N GLU A 208 -12.10 -7.37 -11.62
CA GLU A 208 -12.26 -8.73 -12.18
C GLU A 208 -10.94 -9.24 -12.76
N ILE A 209 -10.27 -8.44 -13.60
CA ILE A 209 -8.98 -8.79 -14.20
C ILE A 209 -7.92 -9.00 -13.11
N CYS A 210 -7.81 -8.12 -12.13
CA CYS A 210 -6.86 -8.28 -11.04
C CYS A 210 -7.10 -9.58 -10.25
N ARG A 211 -8.37 -9.96 -10.02
CA ARG A 211 -8.70 -11.24 -9.37
C ARG A 211 -8.34 -12.46 -10.22
N SER A 212 -8.55 -12.40 -11.55
CA SER A 212 -8.17 -13.50 -12.44
C SER A 212 -6.65 -13.75 -12.47
N HIS A 213 -5.86 -12.70 -12.19
CA HIS A 213 -4.41 -12.78 -12.00
C HIS A 213 -3.99 -13.16 -10.57
N GLY A 214 -4.92 -13.59 -9.71
CA GLY A 214 -4.65 -14.17 -8.40
C GLY A 214 -4.56 -13.17 -7.25
N TYR A 215 -4.94 -11.91 -7.45
CA TYR A 215 -5.00 -10.92 -6.37
C TYR A 215 -6.31 -11.01 -5.58
N ASP A 216 -6.20 -11.02 -4.26
CA ASP A 216 -7.35 -10.85 -3.38
C ASP A 216 -7.68 -9.35 -3.25
N ILE A 217 -8.72 -8.91 -3.94
CA ILE A 217 -9.05 -7.50 -4.07
C ILE A 217 -10.12 -7.10 -3.06
N GLU A 218 -9.74 -6.19 -2.17
CA GLU A 218 -10.69 -5.56 -1.25
C GLU A 218 -11.60 -4.58 -1.99
N THR A 219 -12.90 -4.84 -1.91
CA THR A 219 -13.94 -4.00 -2.56
C THR A 219 -14.56 -2.98 -1.62
N THR A 220 -14.30 -3.08 -0.31
CA THR A 220 -14.85 -2.16 0.68
C THR A 220 -14.29 -0.74 0.46
N PRO A 221 -15.15 0.27 0.19
CA PRO A 221 -14.67 1.64 0.03
C PRO A 221 -13.96 2.11 1.32
N LYS A 222 -12.77 2.72 1.18
CA LYS A 222 -12.21 3.46 2.32
C LYS A 222 -13.20 4.56 2.71
N PRO A 223 -13.51 4.73 4.01
CA PRO A 223 -14.21 5.92 4.45
C PRO A 223 -13.40 7.13 3.98
N SER A 224 -14.04 8.08 3.30
CA SER A 224 -13.37 9.27 2.74
C SER A 224 -13.01 10.28 3.86
N LYS A 225 -12.24 9.84 4.86
CA LYS A 225 -11.75 10.72 5.95
C LYS A 225 -10.39 11.36 5.63
N THR A 226 -9.71 10.91 4.59
CA THR A 226 -8.47 11.56 4.16
C THR A 226 -8.81 12.77 3.28
N PRO A 227 -8.43 13.99 3.68
CA PRO A 227 -8.54 15.14 2.79
C PRO A 227 -7.77 14.87 1.50
N HIS A 228 -8.18 15.51 0.40
CA HIS A 228 -7.43 15.48 -0.85
C HIS A 228 -6.04 16.05 -0.57
N MET A 229 -5.02 15.22 -0.68
CA MET A 229 -3.62 15.57 -0.51
C MET A 229 -2.92 15.61 -1.86
N GLU A 230 -2.01 16.55 -2.04
CA GLU A 230 -1.06 16.50 -3.15
C GLU A 230 -0.16 15.26 -3.02
N PRO A 231 0.35 14.68 -4.13
CA PRO A 231 1.12 13.43 -4.11
C PRO A 231 2.28 13.42 -3.11
N LYS A 232 3.01 14.54 -2.96
CA LYS A 232 4.08 14.69 -1.97
C LYS A 232 3.55 14.62 -0.55
N GLN A 233 2.47 15.35 -0.24
CA GLN A 233 1.85 15.35 1.09
C GLN A 233 1.31 13.97 1.46
N TYR A 234 0.70 13.27 0.50
CA TYR A 234 0.22 11.90 0.71
C TYR A 234 1.36 10.94 1.03
N ARG A 235 2.47 11.02 0.32
CA ARG A 235 3.66 10.20 0.56
C ARG A 235 4.25 10.46 1.94
N ASP A 236 4.43 11.74 2.32
CA ASP A 236 4.95 12.12 3.63
C ASP A 236 4.03 11.62 4.75
N TYR A 237 2.71 11.72 4.57
CA TYR A 237 1.72 11.18 5.48
C TYR A 237 1.80 9.65 5.61
N MET A 238 1.91 8.93 4.49
CA MET A 238 2.03 7.46 4.50
C MET A 238 3.33 6.99 5.14
N ASN A 239 4.45 7.68 4.88
CA ASN A 239 5.73 7.39 5.54
C ASN A 239 5.64 7.57 7.05
N ALA A 240 4.99 8.64 7.52
CA ALA A 240 4.78 8.87 8.95
C ALA A 240 3.89 7.79 9.59
N LEU A 241 2.84 7.33 8.89
CA LEU A 241 2.00 6.22 9.36
C LEU A 241 2.80 4.91 9.48
N ASN A 242 3.59 4.58 8.47
CA ASN A 242 4.43 3.38 8.47
C ASN A 242 5.46 3.40 9.61
N ASP A 243 6.05 4.57 9.90
CA ASP A 243 6.96 4.72 11.03
C ASP A 243 6.25 4.55 12.39
N LEU A 244 5.01 5.00 12.51
CA LEU A 244 4.19 4.78 13.71
C LEU A 244 3.86 3.30 13.90
N GLU A 245 3.41 2.60 12.85
CA GLU A 245 3.11 1.17 12.90
C GLU A 245 4.36 0.33 13.26
N ARG A 246 5.52 0.71 12.71
CA ARG A 246 6.80 0.06 13.06
C ARG A 246 7.14 0.27 14.54
N ARG A 247 7.00 1.50 15.05
CA ARG A 247 7.22 1.80 16.46
C ARG A 247 6.27 1.05 17.40
N GLU A 248 5.01 0.96 17.02
CA GLU A 248 4.01 0.18 17.77
C GLU A 248 4.38 -1.30 17.82
N THR A 249 4.80 -1.88 16.70
CA THR A 249 5.26 -3.27 16.64
C THR A 249 6.49 -3.50 17.52
N ASP A 250 7.47 -2.59 17.50
CA ASP A 250 8.67 -2.66 18.33
C ASP A 250 8.34 -2.51 19.82
N LEU A 251 7.40 -1.64 20.17
CA LEU A 251 6.94 -1.46 21.56
C LEU A 251 6.24 -2.73 22.07
N ASN A 252 5.36 -3.32 21.29
CA ASN A 252 4.67 -4.55 21.65
C ASN A 252 5.65 -5.72 21.85
N ALA A 253 6.64 -5.85 20.97
CA ALA A 253 7.69 -6.85 21.10
C ALA A 253 8.57 -6.61 22.37
N ARG A 254 8.82 -5.34 22.73
CA ARG A 254 9.56 -5.00 23.95
C ARG A 254 8.74 -5.28 25.20
N GLU A 255 7.47 -4.95 25.20
CA GLU A 255 6.54 -5.25 26.30
C GLU A 255 6.47 -6.76 26.58
N GLN A 256 6.36 -7.56 25.51
CA GLN A 256 6.35 -9.02 25.63
C GLN A 256 7.63 -9.56 26.28
N ARG A 257 8.82 -9.06 25.86
CA ARG A 257 10.10 -9.45 26.48
C ARG A 257 10.19 -9.04 27.95
N LEU A 258 9.69 -7.86 28.31
CA LEU A 258 9.67 -7.41 29.71
C LEU A 258 8.76 -8.27 30.57
N ASN A 259 7.61 -8.69 30.08
CA ASN A 259 6.71 -9.60 30.75
C ASN A 259 7.36 -10.98 30.99
N GLU A 260 8.02 -11.54 29.98
CA GLU A 260 8.77 -12.79 30.11
C GLU A 260 9.91 -12.69 31.16
N GLN A 261 10.63 -11.56 31.19
CA GLN A 261 11.65 -11.31 32.18
C GLN A 261 11.08 -11.18 33.62
N ALA A 262 9.93 -10.50 33.74
CA ALA A 262 9.24 -10.38 35.02
C ALA A 262 8.78 -11.74 35.57
N GLU A 263 8.25 -12.61 34.72
CA GLU A 263 7.89 -13.98 35.09
C GLU A 263 9.11 -14.80 35.54
N GLN A 264 10.22 -14.71 34.81
CA GLN A 264 11.47 -15.39 35.18
C GLN A 264 12.02 -14.89 36.54
N LEU A 265 11.94 -13.57 36.79
CA LEU A 265 12.35 -13.00 38.07
C LEU A 265 11.45 -13.47 39.21
N ALA A 266 10.14 -13.53 39.04
CA ALA A 266 9.20 -14.04 40.03
C ALA A 266 9.51 -15.50 40.41
N VAL A 267 9.79 -16.35 39.43
CA VAL A 267 10.19 -17.75 39.66
C VAL A 267 11.51 -17.82 40.48
N LYS A 268 12.51 -17.01 40.13
CA LYS A 268 13.78 -16.96 40.86
C LYS A 268 13.58 -16.49 42.31
N GLU A 269 12.72 -15.50 42.54
CA GLU A 269 12.41 -15.01 43.86
C GLU A 269 11.78 -16.11 44.74
N ILE A 270 10.86 -16.88 44.20
CA ILE A 270 10.28 -18.03 44.93
C ILE A 270 11.37 -19.06 45.29
N GLN A 271 12.24 -19.39 44.33
CA GLN A 271 13.35 -20.34 44.59
C GLN A 271 14.34 -19.83 45.67
N LEU A 272 14.63 -18.54 45.67
CA LEU A 272 15.50 -17.92 46.68
C LEU A 272 14.84 -17.97 48.06
N ARG A 273 13.57 -17.66 48.19
CA ARG A 273 12.82 -17.78 49.45
C ARG A 273 12.80 -19.22 50.02
N GLU A 274 12.67 -20.21 49.14
CA GLU A 274 12.75 -21.62 49.56
C GLU A 274 14.13 -21.98 50.06
N LYS A 275 15.22 -21.58 49.39
CA LYS A 275 16.59 -21.79 49.82
C LYS A 275 16.90 -21.08 51.16
N GLU A 276 16.41 -19.87 51.36
CA GLU A 276 16.54 -19.16 52.63
C GLU A 276 15.87 -19.90 53.79
N LYS A 277 14.68 -20.46 53.58
CA LYS A 277 14.01 -21.30 54.57
C LYS A 277 14.83 -22.53 54.90
N GLU A 278 15.32 -23.24 53.86
CA GLU A 278 16.17 -24.44 54.05
C GLU A 278 17.45 -24.13 54.82
N LEU A 279 18.15 -23.06 54.45
CA LEU A 279 19.35 -22.59 55.17
C LEU A 279 19.04 -22.25 56.62
N THR A 280 17.92 -21.59 56.87
CA THR A 280 17.50 -21.24 58.25
C THR A 280 17.27 -22.48 59.09
N GLU A 281 16.59 -23.49 58.56
CA GLU A 281 16.37 -24.76 59.26
C GLU A 281 17.69 -25.54 59.46
N ARG A 282 18.59 -25.52 58.47
CA ARG A 282 19.92 -26.12 58.61
C ARG A 282 20.73 -25.44 59.71
N MET A 283 20.73 -24.13 59.80
CA MET A 283 21.40 -23.36 60.90
C MET A 283 20.81 -23.69 62.25
N LYS A 284 19.49 -23.87 62.42
CA LYS A 284 18.85 -24.30 63.65
C LYS A 284 19.34 -25.67 64.06
N ARG A 285 19.45 -26.63 63.14
CA ARG A 285 19.95 -27.98 63.41
C ARG A 285 21.40 -27.95 63.85
N ILE A 286 22.28 -27.20 63.23
CA ILE A 286 23.68 -27.03 63.56
C ILE A 286 23.79 -26.47 64.97
N ARG A 287 23.08 -25.41 65.33
CA ARG A 287 23.10 -24.82 66.72
C ARG A 287 22.62 -25.80 67.78
N LEU A 288 21.64 -26.63 67.44
CA LEU A 288 21.16 -27.67 68.36
C LEU A 288 22.23 -28.72 68.59
N THR A 289 22.89 -29.20 67.52
CA THR A 289 23.99 -30.18 67.61
C THR A 289 25.17 -29.60 68.41
N GLU A 290 25.59 -28.36 68.20
CA GLU A 290 26.63 -27.66 68.94
C GLU A 290 26.31 -27.60 70.44
N LYS A 291 25.06 -27.27 70.82
CA LYS A 291 24.60 -27.27 72.19
C LYS A 291 24.64 -28.68 72.79
N GLN A 292 24.24 -29.70 72.04
CA GLN A 292 24.33 -31.09 72.57
C GLN A 292 25.75 -31.55 72.72
N THR A 293 26.66 -31.22 71.78
CA THR A 293 28.08 -31.55 71.89
C THR A 293 28.74 -30.83 73.06
N ALA A 294 28.46 -29.53 73.24
CA ALA A 294 28.99 -28.74 74.42
C ALA A 294 28.48 -29.31 75.72
N ASN A 295 27.24 -29.77 75.84
CA ASN A 295 26.68 -30.38 77.02
C ASN A 295 27.30 -31.76 77.31
N ALA A 296 27.53 -32.60 76.27
CA ALA A 296 28.22 -33.88 76.39
C ALA A 296 29.67 -33.69 76.91
N ASN A 297 30.41 -32.75 76.28
CA ASN A 297 31.77 -32.43 76.71
C ASN A 297 31.83 -31.93 78.21
N ARG A 298 30.81 -31.17 78.63
CA ARG A 298 30.70 -30.72 80.00
C ARG A 298 30.41 -31.86 80.97
N ILE A 299 29.62 -32.85 80.61
CA ILE A 299 29.32 -34.06 81.37
C ILE A 299 30.61 -34.91 81.51
N THR A 300 31.33 -35.11 80.36
CA THR A 300 32.57 -35.89 80.32
C THR A 300 33.65 -35.22 81.24
N ALA A 301 33.84 -33.91 81.14
CA ALA A 301 34.78 -33.19 81.97
C ALA A 301 34.45 -33.30 83.49
N LYS A 302 33.16 -33.27 83.87
CA LYS A 302 32.74 -33.50 85.28
C LYS A 302 33.00 -34.93 85.72
N ALA A 303 32.79 -35.91 84.88
CA ALA A 303 33.08 -37.35 85.18
C ALA A 303 34.58 -37.55 85.38
N GLU A 304 35.43 -36.99 84.54
CA GLU A 304 36.88 -37.03 84.65
C GLU A 304 37.37 -36.36 85.96
N GLU A 305 36.77 -35.19 86.28
CA GLU A 305 37.12 -34.50 87.60
C GLU A 305 36.70 -35.33 88.78
N GLN A 306 35.57 -36.03 88.77
CA GLN A 306 35.13 -36.94 89.82
C GLN A 306 36.04 -38.14 89.91
N GLN A 307 36.49 -38.70 88.80
CA GLN A 307 37.39 -39.87 88.75
C GLN A 307 38.78 -39.50 89.32
N THR A 308 39.29 -38.31 89.00
CA THR A 308 40.57 -37.78 89.54
C THR A 308 40.48 -37.54 91.03
N ARG A 309 39.33 -37.02 91.50
CA ARG A 309 39.11 -36.86 92.98
C ARG A 309 39.04 -38.20 93.71
N HIS A 310 38.49 -39.26 93.09
CA HIS A 310 38.45 -40.61 93.66
C HIS A 310 39.84 -41.27 93.70
N THR A 311 40.66 -41.07 92.66
CA THR A 311 42.01 -41.61 92.57
C THR A 311 42.95 -40.97 93.62
N ASN A 312 42.84 -39.65 93.86
CA ASN A 312 43.62 -38.90 94.85
C ASN A 312 43.20 -39.20 96.26
N ARG A 313 42.01 -39.77 96.55
CA ARG A 313 41.60 -40.18 97.90
C ARG A 313 42.14 -41.54 98.28
N ASN A 314 42.64 -42.39 97.40
CA ASN A 314 43.13 -43.72 97.61
C ASN A 314 44.66 -43.83 97.53
N LEU A 315 45.41 -42.72 97.65
CA LEU A 315 46.84 -42.77 97.77
C LEU A 315 47.21 -43.00 99.24
N PRO A 316 47.97 -44.06 99.61
CA PRO A 316 48.40 -44.30 100.97
C PRO A 316 49.38 -43.21 101.41
N ASP A 317 49.15 -42.70 102.63
CA ASP A 317 50.02 -41.77 103.30
C ASP A 317 51.39 -42.43 103.55
N ILE A 318 52.37 -42.25 102.72
CA ILE A 318 53.75 -42.70 102.96
C ILE A 318 54.43 -41.54 103.61
N ARG A 319 54.56 -41.59 104.99
CA ARG A 319 55.46 -40.75 105.78
C ARG A 319 56.88 -41.35 105.73
N TRP A 320 57.83 -40.52 105.34
CA TRP A 320 59.24 -40.66 105.67
C TRP A 320 59.63 -39.72 106.76
#